data_5f0e699910b929c0c6361bcedd3e5ce5
#
_entry.id   5f0e699910b929c0c6361bcedd3e5ce5
#
_cell.length_a   1.000
_cell.length_b   1.000
_cell.length_c   1.000
_cell.angle_alpha   90.00
_cell.angle_beta   90.00
_cell.angle_gamma   90.00
#
_symmetry.space_group_name_H-M   'P 1'
#
loop_
_entity.id
_entity.type
_entity.pdbx_description
1 polymer ?
#
loop_
_entity_poly.entity_id
_entity_poly.type
_entity_poly.pdbx_seq_one_letter_code
_entity_poly.pdbx_strand_id
1 'polypeptide(L)'
;MQKIVQPVPQRSAPAKMASGDLLGDALRLYRAGQFAAAAEEYTEALKQTPHSAEAYAGLARCYLKEGQVQQAYEKIQQAKEEAPDSETLRVVLGEVYFRQGKIQAAEQAFMDATSAEEPEGRAYLGLARVSTAASMRARAKQMLATAHELAPDDPEIEWLWLKTLPRAARIKALEAYVAGAENNDPGLLEDYKNYLESLKQEEEQPPPECELVNSSVTAKIYLWPVFVGPLYMNGYGLDFKINGRQSRLLLDTGSSGILLTPDEAERAGILPTGQSKITGIGDKGETDLYIGHANSIKVGTLEFKNCPVKISAKRATDHDGLVGADFFERYLVTIDFPGDELRLGPLPKYPPKPPEDPPAETNAGQTSPAADTPDDSGNFEDSYVADEMRDYTSVFRFGHMLLVPTVLNDAFPKLFLLDTGAKRTYISPEAAREVTRVYDDPDTTVQGLNGKVKNVFRADKATISFGPYKQENQDVVSFDLSKISQEAGTEISGELGFVLLRMLTITIDYRDGLVNFSYDPTRVH
;
A
#
# COMPACT_ATOMS: atom_id res chain seq x y z
N MET A 1 50.06 -2.94 -8.26
CA MET A 1 49.67 -3.53 -6.96
C MET A 1 48.23 -4.04 -7.09
N GLN A 2 48.06 -5.33 -7.30
CA GLN A 2 46.75 -5.97 -7.37
C GLN A 2 46.23 -6.15 -5.96
N LYS A 3 45.05 -5.57 -5.65
CA LYS A 3 44.35 -5.85 -4.41
C LYS A 3 43.65 -7.21 -4.53
N ILE A 4 44.10 -8.14 -3.71
CA ILE A 4 43.47 -9.44 -3.52
C ILE A 4 42.15 -9.18 -2.74
N VAL A 5 41.01 -9.42 -3.39
CA VAL A 5 39.69 -9.41 -2.77
C VAL A 5 39.57 -10.74 -2.02
N GLN A 6 39.46 -10.69 -0.69
CA GLN A 6 39.16 -11.88 0.11
C GLN A 6 37.72 -12.31 -0.13
N PRO A 7 37.45 -13.61 -0.27
CA PRO A 7 36.08 -14.10 -0.43
C PRO A 7 35.30 -13.86 0.88
N VAL A 8 34.05 -13.38 0.73
CA VAL A 8 33.07 -13.27 1.80
C VAL A 8 32.89 -14.68 2.41
N PRO A 9 32.96 -14.85 3.74
CA PRO A 9 32.76 -16.16 4.36
C PRO A 9 31.34 -16.64 4.04
N GLN A 10 31.25 -17.78 3.35
CA GLN A 10 30.00 -18.52 3.24
C GLN A 10 29.53 -18.88 4.66
N ARG A 11 28.37 -18.40 5.07
CA ARG A 11 27.70 -18.83 6.29
C ARG A 11 27.51 -20.35 6.17
N SER A 12 28.15 -21.09 7.04
CA SER A 12 27.96 -22.52 7.19
C SER A 12 26.47 -22.79 7.46
N ALA A 13 25.90 -23.71 6.67
CA ALA A 13 24.57 -24.24 6.94
C ALA A 13 24.49 -24.72 8.41
N PRO A 14 23.39 -24.44 9.12
CA PRO A 14 23.23 -24.95 10.48
C PRO A 14 23.29 -26.48 10.47
N ALA A 15 24.05 -27.04 11.41
CA ALA A 15 24.19 -28.49 11.55
C ALA A 15 22.81 -29.12 11.70
N LYS A 16 22.50 -30.17 10.91
CA LYS A 16 21.30 -31.00 11.04
C LYS A 16 21.17 -31.47 12.49
N MET A 17 20.21 -30.89 13.21
CA MET A 17 19.80 -31.40 14.52
C MET A 17 18.97 -32.66 14.34
N ALA A 18 19.08 -33.56 15.30
CA ALA A 18 18.45 -34.87 15.30
C ALA A 18 16.92 -34.77 15.21
N SER A 19 16.33 -35.61 14.38
CA SER A 19 14.91 -35.74 14.09
C SER A 19 13.98 -35.70 15.31
N GLY A 20 13.06 -34.74 15.34
CA GLY A 20 11.98 -34.70 16.33
C GLY A 20 10.76 -33.94 15.87
N ASP A 21 10.90 -32.68 15.51
CA ASP A 21 9.77 -31.81 15.22
C ASP A 21 10.06 -30.89 14.01
N LEU A 22 9.91 -31.46 12.81
CA LEU A 22 10.12 -30.71 11.57
C LEU A 22 9.19 -29.49 11.44
N LEU A 23 7.95 -29.56 11.96
CA LEU A 23 7.02 -28.45 11.92
C LEU A 23 7.46 -27.33 12.88
N GLY A 24 7.90 -27.67 14.08
CA GLY A 24 8.44 -26.71 15.04
C GLY A 24 9.73 -26.07 14.56
N ASP A 25 10.61 -26.84 13.93
CA ASP A 25 11.86 -26.33 13.34
C ASP A 25 11.57 -25.40 12.17
N ALA A 26 10.65 -25.77 11.27
CA ALA A 26 10.21 -24.95 10.15
C ALA A 26 9.57 -23.63 10.62
N LEU A 27 8.70 -23.69 11.64
CA LEU A 27 8.07 -22.50 12.21
C LEU A 27 9.11 -21.57 12.84
N ARG A 28 10.11 -22.12 13.53
CA ARG A 28 11.21 -21.33 14.13
C ARG A 28 12.03 -20.64 13.05
N LEU A 29 12.37 -21.33 11.94
CA LEU A 29 13.06 -20.74 10.80
C LEU A 29 12.22 -19.65 10.12
N TYR A 30 10.90 -19.90 9.96
CA TYR A 30 9.97 -18.89 9.43
C TYR A 30 9.95 -17.63 10.29
N ARG A 31 9.83 -17.79 11.62
CA ARG A 31 9.87 -16.66 12.58
C ARG A 31 11.22 -15.93 12.61
N ALA A 32 12.31 -16.64 12.26
CA ALA A 32 13.64 -16.06 12.11
C ALA A 32 13.88 -15.40 10.74
N GLY A 33 12.85 -15.26 9.88
CA GLY A 33 12.97 -14.67 8.54
C GLY A 33 13.71 -15.53 7.52
N GLN A 34 14.04 -16.80 7.87
CA GLN A 34 14.77 -17.73 7.02
C GLN A 34 13.79 -18.54 6.13
N PHE A 35 13.05 -17.83 5.28
CA PHE A 35 11.90 -18.40 4.55
C PHE A 35 12.27 -19.54 3.63
N ALA A 36 13.40 -19.46 2.92
CA ALA A 36 13.88 -20.56 2.06
C ALA A 36 14.18 -21.81 2.87
N ALA A 37 14.90 -21.69 4.00
CA ALA A 37 15.20 -22.82 4.87
C ALA A 37 13.93 -23.39 5.53
N ALA A 38 12.99 -22.54 5.95
CA ALA A 38 11.70 -22.96 6.46
C ALA A 38 10.89 -23.76 5.41
N ALA A 39 10.92 -23.31 4.14
CA ALA A 39 10.26 -24.00 3.04
C ALA A 39 10.85 -25.41 2.78
N GLU A 40 12.16 -25.59 2.94
CA GLU A 40 12.80 -26.91 2.86
C GLU A 40 12.32 -27.83 3.98
N GLU A 41 12.26 -27.36 5.23
CA GLU A 41 11.80 -28.14 6.37
C GLU A 41 10.29 -28.47 6.28
N TYR A 42 9.43 -27.52 5.84
CA TYR A 42 8.02 -27.84 5.57
C TYR A 42 7.87 -28.86 4.45
N THR A 43 8.70 -28.81 3.41
CA THR A 43 8.70 -29.79 2.33
C THR A 43 9.12 -31.17 2.83
N GLU A 44 10.08 -31.26 3.75
CA GLU A 44 10.48 -32.53 4.37
C GLU A 44 9.39 -33.07 5.29
N ALA A 45 8.70 -32.20 6.04
CA ALA A 45 7.53 -32.58 6.85
C ALA A 45 6.41 -33.17 5.99
N LEU A 46 6.14 -32.61 4.80
CA LEU A 46 5.14 -33.15 3.86
C LEU A 46 5.52 -34.52 3.29
N LYS A 47 6.81 -34.88 3.18
CA LYS A 47 7.20 -36.25 2.81
C LYS A 47 6.86 -37.27 3.89
N GLN A 48 6.92 -36.87 5.18
CA GLN A 48 6.59 -37.71 6.31
C GLN A 48 5.09 -37.75 6.59
N THR A 49 4.42 -36.58 6.43
CA THR A 49 2.99 -36.39 6.68
C THR A 49 2.33 -35.69 5.48
N PRO A 50 2.02 -36.41 4.39
CA PRO A 50 1.52 -35.81 3.14
C PRO A 50 0.21 -35.02 3.27
N HIS A 51 -0.58 -35.27 4.32
CA HIS A 51 -1.87 -34.60 4.55
C HIS A 51 -1.81 -33.51 5.63
N SER A 52 -0.59 -33.06 6.03
CA SER A 52 -0.47 -32.00 7.05
C SER A 52 -0.86 -30.63 6.47
N ALA A 53 -2.03 -30.14 6.90
CA ALA A 53 -2.52 -28.80 6.55
C ALA A 53 -1.55 -27.71 7.05
N GLU A 54 -0.96 -27.88 8.23
CA GLU A 54 0.01 -26.94 8.83
C GLU A 54 1.27 -26.83 7.99
N ALA A 55 1.78 -27.98 7.48
CA ALA A 55 2.97 -27.98 6.64
C ALA A 55 2.70 -27.29 5.28
N TYR A 56 1.57 -27.57 4.66
CA TYR A 56 1.16 -26.87 3.43
C TYR A 56 0.98 -25.36 3.67
N ALA A 57 0.32 -25.00 4.75
CA ALA A 57 0.10 -23.60 5.13
C ALA A 57 1.44 -22.87 5.37
N GLY A 58 2.35 -23.48 6.13
CA GLY A 58 3.68 -22.93 6.39
C GLY A 58 4.49 -22.75 5.11
N LEU A 59 4.51 -23.78 4.24
CA LEU A 59 5.19 -23.74 2.94
C LEU A 59 4.62 -22.62 2.04
N ALA A 60 3.30 -22.51 1.93
CA ALA A 60 2.67 -21.46 1.14
C ALA A 60 2.98 -20.05 1.68
N ARG A 61 2.99 -19.87 3.01
CA ARG A 61 3.41 -18.60 3.63
C ARG A 61 4.87 -18.27 3.35
N CYS A 62 5.78 -19.25 3.33
CA CYS A 62 7.17 -19.04 2.89
C CYS A 62 7.21 -18.49 1.46
N TYR A 63 6.49 -19.11 0.54
CA TYR A 63 6.39 -18.64 -0.85
C TYR A 63 5.82 -17.23 -0.95
N LEU A 64 4.78 -16.88 -0.16
CA LEU A 64 4.24 -15.51 -0.13
C LEU A 64 5.27 -14.48 0.36
N LYS A 65 6.10 -14.82 1.36
CA LYS A 65 7.19 -13.95 1.86
C LYS A 65 8.30 -13.75 0.82
N GLU A 66 8.53 -14.74 -0.03
CA GLU A 66 9.51 -14.68 -1.13
C GLU A 66 8.92 -14.06 -2.42
N GLY A 67 7.65 -13.62 -2.40
CA GLY A 67 6.98 -13.06 -3.58
C GLY A 67 6.54 -14.11 -4.62
N GLN A 68 6.62 -15.39 -4.28
CA GLN A 68 6.29 -16.51 -5.17
C GLN A 68 4.79 -16.86 -5.09
N VAL A 69 3.92 -15.88 -5.37
CA VAL A 69 2.47 -15.94 -5.12
C VAL A 69 1.81 -17.11 -5.88
N GLN A 70 2.24 -17.35 -7.12
CA GLN A 70 1.70 -18.43 -7.94
C GLN A 70 2.04 -19.81 -7.36
N GLN A 71 3.26 -19.99 -6.87
CA GLN A 71 3.67 -21.26 -6.23
C GLN A 71 2.90 -21.50 -4.91
N ALA A 72 2.67 -20.42 -4.13
CA ALA A 72 1.82 -20.49 -2.95
C ALA A 72 0.40 -20.97 -3.32
N TYR A 73 -0.19 -20.39 -4.37
CA TYR A 73 -1.52 -20.79 -4.85
C TYR A 73 -1.57 -22.26 -5.25
N GLU A 74 -0.62 -22.74 -6.06
CA GLU A 74 -0.55 -24.13 -6.51
C GLU A 74 -0.42 -25.11 -5.33
N LYS A 75 0.37 -24.75 -4.32
CA LYS A 75 0.51 -25.57 -3.11
C LYS A 75 -0.77 -25.66 -2.32
N ILE A 76 -1.52 -24.56 -2.19
CA ILE A 76 -2.81 -24.58 -1.50
C ILE A 76 -3.87 -25.35 -2.32
N GLN A 77 -3.88 -25.26 -3.65
CA GLN A 77 -4.77 -26.10 -4.46
C GLN A 77 -4.48 -27.60 -4.27
N GLN A 78 -3.20 -27.99 -4.27
CA GLN A 78 -2.79 -29.36 -3.95
C GLN A 78 -3.25 -29.79 -2.55
N ALA A 79 -3.05 -28.92 -1.54
CA ALA A 79 -3.42 -29.20 -0.16
C ALA A 79 -4.93 -29.42 0.03
N LYS A 80 -5.77 -28.69 -0.74
CA LYS A 80 -7.24 -28.85 -0.69
C LYS A 80 -7.72 -30.23 -1.17
N GLU A 81 -6.97 -30.90 -2.03
CA GLU A 81 -7.28 -32.28 -2.44
C GLU A 81 -6.99 -33.28 -1.32
N GLU A 82 -5.99 -32.95 -0.46
CA GLU A 82 -5.53 -33.80 0.62
C GLU A 82 -6.26 -33.55 1.96
N ALA A 83 -6.67 -32.30 2.22
CA ALA A 83 -7.34 -31.88 3.46
C ALA A 83 -8.41 -30.81 3.17
N PRO A 84 -9.56 -31.17 2.54
CA PRO A 84 -10.55 -30.20 2.02
C PRO A 84 -11.23 -29.37 3.11
N ASP A 85 -11.36 -29.87 4.32
CA ASP A 85 -12.08 -29.22 5.43
C ASP A 85 -11.19 -28.43 6.38
N SER A 86 -9.90 -28.27 6.07
CA SER A 86 -8.96 -27.57 6.94
C SER A 86 -9.21 -26.04 6.97
N GLU A 87 -9.45 -25.52 8.17
CA GLU A 87 -9.57 -24.07 8.41
C GLU A 87 -8.26 -23.35 8.11
N THR A 88 -7.13 -23.92 8.54
CA THR A 88 -5.79 -23.38 8.26
C THR A 88 -5.56 -23.16 6.77
N LEU A 89 -5.99 -24.10 5.93
CA LEU A 89 -5.87 -23.97 4.48
C LEU A 89 -6.81 -22.90 3.91
N ARG A 90 -8.00 -22.70 4.50
CA ARG A 90 -8.89 -21.58 4.12
C ARG A 90 -8.27 -20.23 4.43
N VAL A 91 -7.65 -20.09 5.62
CA VAL A 91 -6.94 -18.86 6.00
C VAL A 91 -5.84 -18.55 5.00
N VAL A 92 -4.97 -19.53 4.69
CA VAL A 92 -3.86 -19.31 3.75
C VAL A 92 -4.35 -19.07 2.32
N LEU A 93 -5.45 -19.71 1.91
CA LEU A 93 -6.07 -19.40 0.63
C LEU A 93 -6.53 -17.94 0.56
N GLY A 94 -7.10 -17.41 1.65
CA GLY A 94 -7.41 -15.98 1.78
C GLY A 94 -6.16 -15.10 1.68
N GLU A 95 -5.06 -15.48 2.35
CA GLU A 95 -3.76 -14.77 2.25
C GLU A 95 -3.24 -14.76 0.79
N VAL A 96 -3.35 -15.89 0.08
CA VAL A 96 -2.97 -16.00 -1.33
C VAL A 96 -3.86 -15.13 -2.22
N TYR A 97 -5.18 -15.18 -2.05
CA TYR A 97 -6.11 -14.34 -2.81
C TYR A 97 -5.86 -12.85 -2.59
N PHE A 98 -5.59 -12.44 -1.35
CA PHE A 98 -5.22 -11.07 -1.05
C PHE A 98 -3.95 -10.64 -1.80
N ARG A 99 -2.92 -11.49 -1.80
CA ARG A 99 -1.68 -11.26 -2.54
C ARG A 99 -1.87 -11.25 -4.07
N GLN A 100 -2.88 -11.94 -4.59
CA GLN A 100 -3.27 -11.93 -6.00
C GLN A 100 -4.19 -10.76 -6.37
N GLY A 101 -4.48 -9.82 -5.47
CA GLY A 101 -5.41 -8.71 -5.71
C GLY A 101 -6.89 -9.13 -5.78
N LYS A 102 -7.23 -10.37 -5.45
CA LYS A 102 -8.59 -10.91 -5.43
C LYS A 102 -9.26 -10.62 -4.08
N ILE A 103 -9.46 -9.33 -3.79
CA ILE A 103 -9.82 -8.86 -2.45
C ILE A 103 -11.15 -9.43 -1.95
N GLN A 104 -12.20 -9.49 -2.80
CA GLN A 104 -13.48 -10.07 -2.41
C GLN A 104 -13.38 -11.58 -2.13
N ALA A 105 -12.60 -12.33 -2.93
CA ALA A 105 -12.38 -13.75 -2.70
C ALA A 105 -11.57 -13.98 -1.40
N ALA A 106 -10.62 -13.10 -1.11
CA ALA A 106 -9.87 -13.12 0.14
C ALA A 106 -10.80 -12.86 1.34
N GLU A 107 -11.65 -11.83 1.27
CA GLU A 107 -12.63 -11.53 2.31
C GLU A 107 -13.52 -12.73 2.60
N GLN A 108 -14.08 -13.36 1.55
CA GLN A 108 -14.95 -14.52 1.71
C GLN A 108 -14.22 -15.68 2.38
N ALA A 109 -13.00 -16.00 1.94
CA ALA A 109 -12.20 -17.09 2.51
C ALA A 109 -11.89 -16.84 4.00
N PHE A 110 -11.58 -15.61 4.39
CA PHE A 110 -11.36 -15.24 5.79
C PHE A 110 -12.66 -15.28 6.61
N MET A 111 -13.77 -14.79 6.06
CA MET A 111 -15.09 -14.88 6.72
C MET A 111 -15.49 -16.32 6.97
N ASP A 112 -15.32 -17.20 5.98
CA ASP A 112 -15.62 -18.62 6.14
C ASP A 112 -14.75 -19.23 7.25
N ALA A 113 -13.47 -18.85 7.33
CA ALA A 113 -12.56 -19.32 8.37
C ALA A 113 -12.90 -18.78 9.77
N THR A 114 -13.48 -17.58 9.91
CA THR A 114 -13.92 -17.06 11.21
C THR A 114 -15.21 -17.72 11.71
N SER A 115 -15.91 -18.49 10.88
CA SER A 115 -17.10 -19.24 11.24
C SER A 115 -16.80 -20.61 11.86
N ALA A 116 -15.53 -20.99 12.00
CA ALA A 116 -15.09 -22.20 12.67
C ALA A 116 -15.41 -22.17 14.17
N GLU A 117 -15.47 -23.34 14.80
CA GLU A 117 -15.67 -23.47 16.25
C GLU A 117 -14.50 -22.85 17.04
N GLU A 118 -13.27 -23.01 16.54
CA GLU A 118 -12.05 -22.39 17.08
C GLU A 118 -11.32 -21.61 15.97
N PRO A 119 -11.70 -20.37 15.69
CA PRO A 119 -11.14 -19.61 14.58
C PRO A 119 -9.71 -19.18 14.86
N GLU A 120 -8.86 -19.23 13.82
CA GLU A 120 -7.47 -18.76 13.90
C GLU A 120 -7.39 -17.23 13.91
N GLY A 121 -6.47 -16.67 14.74
CA GLY A 121 -6.19 -15.22 14.76
C GLY A 121 -5.80 -14.65 13.39
N ARG A 122 -5.16 -15.45 12.53
CA ARG A 122 -4.80 -15.04 11.16
C ARG A 122 -6.00 -14.85 10.23
N ALA A 123 -7.16 -15.47 10.48
CA ALA A 123 -8.39 -15.18 9.74
C ALA A 123 -8.83 -13.72 9.99
N TYR A 124 -8.81 -13.29 11.25
CA TYR A 124 -9.12 -11.92 11.64
C TYR A 124 -8.05 -10.91 11.17
N LEU A 125 -6.77 -11.29 11.16
CA LEU A 125 -5.72 -10.49 10.53
C LEU A 125 -6.02 -10.26 9.04
N GLY A 126 -6.44 -11.30 8.33
CA GLY A 126 -6.84 -11.20 6.93
C GLY A 126 -8.00 -10.23 6.72
N LEU A 127 -9.06 -10.34 7.56
CA LEU A 127 -10.20 -9.41 7.54
C LEU A 127 -9.79 -7.98 7.89
N ALA A 128 -8.85 -7.79 8.82
CA ALA A 128 -8.32 -6.48 9.16
C ALA A 128 -7.61 -5.83 7.95
N ARG A 129 -6.82 -6.60 7.19
CA ARG A 129 -6.14 -6.12 5.97
C ARG A 129 -7.13 -5.75 4.87
N VAL A 130 -8.12 -6.61 4.62
CA VAL A 130 -9.20 -6.33 3.67
C VAL A 130 -9.95 -5.07 4.06
N SER A 131 -10.34 -4.94 5.34
CA SER A 131 -11.04 -3.77 5.86
C SER A 131 -10.20 -2.50 5.73
N THR A 132 -8.89 -2.57 6.00
CA THR A 132 -7.97 -1.45 5.81
C THR A 132 -7.91 -1.01 4.34
N ALA A 133 -7.77 -1.96 3.41
CA ALA A 133 -7.76 -1.69 1.98
C ALA A 133 -9.09 -1.08 1.49
N ALA A 134 -10.22 -1.48 2.08
CA ALA A 134 -11.55 -0.96 1.80
C ALA A 134 -11.89 0.33 2.59
N SER A 135 -10.92 0.98 3.25
CA SER A 135 -11.11 2.18 4.09
C SER A 135 -12.06 2.00 5.28
N MET A 136 -12.34 0.77 5.68
CA MET A 136 -13.17 0.41 6.85
C MET A 136 -12.31 0.39 8.12
N ARG A 137 -11.93 1.55 8.62
CA ARG A 137 -10.91 1.70 9.67
C ARG A 137 -11.35 1.18 11.03
N ALA A 138 -12.62 1.40 11.41
CA ALA A 138 -13.17 0.91 12.67
C ALA A 138 -13.25 -0.63 12.67
N ARG A 139 -13.75 -1.23 11.59
CA ARG A 139 -13.78 -2.69 11.40
C ARG A 139 -12.36 -3.27 11.40
N ALA A 140 -11.41 -2.64 10.70
CA ALA A 140 -10.02 -3.09 10.67
C ALA A 140 -9.42 -3.14 12.09
N LYS A 141 -9.61 -2.08 12.89
CA LYS A 141 -9.15 -2.02 14.27
C LYS A 141 -9.77 -3.10 15.14
N GLN A 142 -11.07 -3.34 15.01
CA GLN A 142 -11.78 -4.38 15.74
C GLN A 142 -11.26 -5.78 15.36
N MET A 143 -11.16 -6.08 14.07
CA MET A 143 -10.64 -7.37 13.59
C MET A 143 -9.22 -7.61 14.08
N LEU A 144 -8.39 -6.57 14.10
CA LEU A 144 -7.01 -6.68 14.55
C LEU A 144 -6.90 -6.90 16.06
N ALA A 145 -7.78 -6.30 16.86
CA ALA A 145 -7.86 -6.56 18.30
C ALA A 145 -8.23 -8.04 18.55
N THR A 146 -9.24 -8.57 17.86
CA THR A 146 -9.62 -9.99 17.95
C THR A 146 -8.48 -10.91 17.50
N ALA A 147 -7.77 -10.54 16.41
CA ALA A 147 -6.61 -11.31 15.95
C ALA A 147 -5.53 -11.39 17.03
N HIS A 148 -5.24 -10.28 17.71
CA HIS A 148 -4.26 -10.21 18.79
C HIS A 148 -4.69 -11.02 20.04
N GLU A 149 -5.98 -10.98 20.41
CA GLU A 149 -6.49 -11.80 21.51
C GLU A 149 -6.34 -13.31 21.25
N LEU A 150 -6.53 -13.75 19.99
CA LEU A 150 -6.43 -15.16 19.60
C LEU A 150 -5.00 -15.63 19.34
N ALA A 151 -4.10 -14.76 18.91
CA ALA A 151 -2.73 -15.11 18.54
C ALA A 151 -1.73 -13.98 18.91
N PRO A 152 -1.53 -13.69 20.22
CA PRO A 152 -0.64 -12.62 20.66
C PRO A 152 0.85 -12.88 20.35
N ASP A 153 1.23 -14.15 20.14
CA ASP A 153 2.60 -14.55 19.79
C ASP A 153 2.90 -14.49 18.29
N ASP A 154 1.91 -14.15 17.44
CA ASP A 154 2.15 -13.98 16.01
C ASP A 154 2.77 -12.60 15.75
N PRO A 155 4.05 -12.53 15.30
CA PRO A 155 4.76 -11.26 15.19
C PRO A 155 4.12 -10.28 14.19
N GLU A 156 3.40 -10.77 13.19
CA GLU A 156 2.75 -9.94 12.21
C GLU A 156 1.45 -9.32 12.74
N ILE A 157 0.71 -10.08 13.54
CA ILE A 157 -0.47 -9.61 14.27
C ILE A 157 -0.05 -8.56 15.30
N GLU A 158 0.97 -8.89 16.11
CA GLU A 158 1.51 -8.00 17.14
C GLU A 158 1.95 -6.67 16.54
N TRP A 159 2.75 -6.69 15.46
CA TRP A 159 3.21 -5.48 14.78
C TRP A 159 2.08 -4.55 14.34
N LEU A 160 1.05 -5.11 13.71
CA LEU A 160 -0.07 -4.31 13.23
C LEU A 160 -0.95 -3.82 14.37
N TRP A 161 -1.17 -4.65 15.39
CA TRP A 161 -1.95 -4.27 16.57
C TRP A 161 -1.27 -3.13 17.36
N LEU A 162 0.04 -3.22 17.60
CA LEU A 162 0.81 -2.16 18.25
C LEU A 162 0.60 -0.79 17.59
N LYS A 163 0.50 -0.75 16.26
CA LYS A 163 0.26 0.50 15.52
C LYS A 163 -1.13 1.10 15.75
N THR A 164 -2.10 0.33 16.24
CA THR A 164 -3.45 0.82 16.56
C THR A 164 -3.54 1.45 17.95
N LEU A 165 -2.54 1.24 18.80
CA LEU A 165 -2.53 1.75 20.17
C LEU A 165 -2.23 3.26 20.20
N PRO A 166 -2.79 3.99 21.17
CA PRO A 166 -2.34 5.33 21.50
C PRO A 166 -0.84 5.35 21.80
N ARG A 167 -0.17 6.46 21.51
CA ARG A 167 1.30 6.56 21.53
C ARG A 167 1.93 6.05 22.84
N ALA A 168 1.48 6.52 24.00
CA ALA A 168 2.02 6.10 25.28
C ALA A 168 1.83 4.60 25.55
N ALA A 169 0.66 4.04 25.20
CA ALA A 169 0.41 2.60 25.31
C ALA A 169 1.26 1.79 24.33
N ARG A 170 1.48 2.32 23.11
CA ARG A 170 2.33 1.72 22.08
C ARG A 170 3.78 1.63 22.52
N ILE A 171 4.35 2.70 23.06
CA ILE A 171 5.72 2.69 23.61
C ILE A 171 5.87 1.61 24.67
N LYS A 172 4.96 1.58 25.65
CA LYS A 172 4.98 0.58 26.72
C LYS A 172 4.86 -0.85 26.21
N ALA A 173 3.98 -1.11 25.26
CA ALA A 173 3.80 -2.43 24.67
C ALA A 173 5.01 -2.86 23.82
N LEU A 174 5.60 -1.94 23.04
CA LEU A 174 6.84 -2.17 22.29
C LEU A 174 8.03 -2.49 23.22
N GLU A 175 8.17 -1.80 24.34
CA GLU A 175 9.20 -2.10 25.34
C GLU A 175 9.07 -3.53 25.88
N ALA A 176 7.84 -3.93 26.22
CA ALA A 176 7.57 -5.29 26.71
C ALA A 176 7.87 -6.34 25.63
N TYR A 177 7.44 -6.09 24.37
CA TYR A 177 7.68 -6.99 23.25
C TYR A 177 9.19 -7.16 22.96
N VAL A 178 9.94 -6.06 22.85
CA VAL A 178 11.39 -6.08 22.59
C VAL A 178 12.14 -6.80 23.71
N ALA A 179 11.71 -6.66 24.97
CA ALA A 179 12.32 -7.33 26.10
C ALA A 179 12.08 -8.85 26.12
N GLY A 180 10.95 -9.32 25.54
CA GLY A 180 10.56 -10.74 25.48
C GLY A 180 10.95 -11.48 24.19
N ALA A 181 11.47 -10.78 23.19
CA ALA A 181 11.60 -11.29 21.81
C ALA A 181 12.91 -12.06 21.54
N GLU A 182 13.24 -13.08 22.36
CA GLU A 182 14.50 -13.85 22.22
C GLU A 182 14.56 -14.72 20.94
N ASN A 183 13.42 -15.07 20.32
CA ASN A 183 13.33 -16.04 19.22
C ASN A 183 12.70 -15.49 17.92
N ASN A 184 12.56 -14.16 17.78
CA ASN A 184 11.98 -13.55 16.60
C ASN A 184 13.03 -13.29 15.52
N ASP A 185 12.55 -13.04 14.29
CA ASP A 185 13.37 -12.59 13.17
C ASP A 185 14.28 -11.42 13.64
N PRO A 186 15.63 -11.55 13.55
CA PRO A 186 16.54 -10.49 13.99
C PRO A 186 16.34 -9.18 13.24
N GLY A 187 15.94 -9.22 11.96
CA GLY A 187 15.62 -8.04 11.15
C GLY A 187 14.37 -7.35 11.66
N LEU A 188 13.32 -8.12 11.91
CA LEU A 188 12.07 -7.61 12.48
C LEU A 188 12.28 -7.03 13.88
N LEU A 189 13.09 -7.68 14.73
CA LEU A 189 13.42 -7.17 16.07
C LEU A 189 14.18 -5.84 15.99
N GLU A 190 15.07 -5.69 15.02
CA GLU A 190 15.78 -4.42 14.79
C GLU A 190 14.81 -3.32 14.35
N ASP A 191 13.86 -3.62 13.48
CA ASP A 191 12.81 -2.69 13.07
C ASP A 191 11.94 -2.23 14.26
N TYR A 192 11.57 -3.14 15.16
CA TYR A 192 10.86 -2.80 16.40
C TYR A 192 11.67 -1.87 17.31
N LYS A 193 12.97 -2.15 17.48
CA LYS A 193 13.87 -1.30 18.29
C LYS A 193 14.01 0.09 17.69
N ASN A 194 14.25 0.17 16.38
CA ASN A 194 14.37 1.44 15.67
C ASN A 194 13.07 2.25 15.77
N TYR A 195 11.92 1.59 15.63
CA TYR A 195 10.61 2.23 15.78
C TYR A 195 10.35 2.71 17.21
N LEU A 196 10.70 1.90 18.23
CA LEU A 196 10.60 2.29 19.64
C LEU A 196 11.49 3.52 19.94
N GLU A 197 12.71 3.52 19.43
CA GLU A 197 13.62 4.65 19.60
C GLU A 197 13.09 5.92 18.95
N SER A 198 12.56 5.81 17.73
CA SER A 198 11.94 6.95 17.06
C SER A 198 10.74 7.51 17.83
N LEU A 199 9.87 6.65 18.36
CA LEU A 199 8.72 7.10 19.18
C LEU A 199 9.14 7.81 20.46
N LYS A 200 10.21 7.35 21.13
CA LYS A 200 10.77 8.00 22.32
C LYS A 200 11.40 9.35 21.99
N GLN A 201 12.16 9.43 20.90
CA GLN A 201 12.73 10.70 20.43
C GLN A 201 11.64 11.72 20.09
N GLU A 202 10.58 11.27 19.44
CA GLU A 202 9.43 12.12 19.14
C GLU A 202 8.63 12.52 20.39
N GLU A 203 8.64 11.73 21.47
CA GLU A 203 8.01 12.09 22.75
C GLU A 203 8.82 13.20 23.44
N GLU A 204 10.17 13.12 23.39
CA GLU A 204 11.05 14.15 23.92
C GLU A 204 11.07 15.43 23.06
N GLN A 205 11.02 15.27 21.74
CA GLN A 205 11.05 16.34 20.76
C GLN A 205 9.99 16.09 19.68
N PRO A 206 8.71 16.44 19.93
CA PRO A 206 7.65 16.24 18.97
C PRO A 206 8.02 16.87 17.63
N PRO A 207 7.95 16.13 16.51
CA PRO A 207 8.15 16.75 15.22
C PRO A 207 7.09 17.82 15.00
N PRO A 208 7.43 18.90 14.32
CA PRO A 208 6.44 19.93 14.00
C PRO A 208 5.32 19.31 13.16
N GLU A 209 4.08 19.50 13.61
CA GLU A 209 2.91 19.03 12.88
C GLU A 209 2.69 19.84 11.62
N CYS A 210 2.31 19.17 10.53
CA CYS A 210 1.88 19.84 9.31
C CYS A 210 0.50 20.46 9.52
N GLU A 211 0.48 21.77 9.73
CA GLU A 211 -0.71 22.53 10.08
C GLU A 211 -1.27 23.29 8.87
N LEU A 212 -2.56 23.15 8.60
CA LEU A 212 -3.28 24.03 7.67
C LEU A 212 -3.66 25.33 8.39
N VAL A 213 -2.98 26.43 8.03
CA VAL A 213 -3.11 27.72 8.73
C VAL A 213 -4.44 28.42 8.44
N ASN A 214 -4.93 28.31 7.21
CA ASN A 214 -6.19 28.89 6.80
C ASN A 214 -7.19 27.79 6.48
N SER A 215 -8.25 27.68 7.25
CA SER A 215 -9.33 26.72 7.08
C SER A 215 -10.25 27.10 5.90
N SER A 216 -9.70 27.26 4.70
CA SER A 216 -10.53 27.43 3.51
C SER A 216 -11.29 26.13 3.28
N VAL A 217 -12.63 26.17 3.33
CA VAL A 217 -13.48 25.00 3.11
C VAL A 217 -13.41 24.53 1.66
N THR A 218 -13.02 25.42 0.75
CA THR A 218 -12.89 25.13 -0.68
C THR A 218 -11.68 25.87 -1.25
N ALA A 219 -11.02 25.23 -2.22
CA ALA A 219 -9.96 25.88 -3.00
C ALA A 219 -10.09 25.49 -4.48
N LYS A 220 -9.68 26.43 -5.34
CA LYS A 220 -9.58 26.24 -6.78
C LYS A 220 -8.18 26.63 -7.20
N ILE A 221 -7.47 25.70 -7.84
CA ILE A 221 -6.07 25.82 -8.20
C ILE A 221 -5.95 25.53 -9.70
N TYR A 222 -5.25 26.38 -10.43
CA TYR A 222 -5.00 26.17 -11.85
C TYR A 222 -3.98 25.06 -12.07
N LEU A 223 -4.28 24.16 -13.01
CA LEU A 223 -3.39 23.12 -13.50
C LEU A 223 -2.76 23.61 -14.81
N TRP A 224 -1.44 23.72 -14.84
CA TRP A 224 -0.77 24.06 -16.08
C TRP A 224 -0.28 22.80 -16.80
N PRO A 225 -0.49 22.70 -18.14
CA PRO A 225 -0.07 21.53 -18.89
C PRO A 225 1.46 21.47 -19.01
N VAL A 226 1.99 20.27 -18.80
CA VAL A 226 3.41 19.97 -18.88
C VAL A 226 3.73 19.26 -20.19
N PHE A 227 4.67 19.79 -20.96
CA PHE A 227 5.06 19.24 -22.25
C PHE A 227 6.51 18.70 -22.22
N VAL A 228 6.70 17.55 -22.86
CA VAL A 228 8.02 17.03 -23.23
C VAL A 228 8.21 17.27 -24.72
N GLY A 229 9.07 18.25 -25.08
CA GLY A 229 9.17 18.76 -26.44
C GLY A 229 7.89 19.52 -26.86
N PRO A 230 7.77 19.89 -28.15
CA PRO A 230 6.72 20.82 -28.59
C PRO A 230 5.34 20.22 -28.74
N LEU A 231 5.21 18.88 -28.74
CA LEU A 231 3.97 18.19 -29.14
C LEU A 231 3.41 17.19 -28.14
N TYR A 232 4.18 16.79 -27.12
CA TYR A 232 3.76 15.70 -26.22
C TYR A 232 3.49 16.23 -24.82
N MET A 233 2.23 16.27 -24.46
CA MET A 233 1.79 16.54 -23.11
C MET A 233 2.14 15.34 -22.20
N ASN A 234 2.79 15.61 -21.07
CA ASN A 234 3.32 14.59 -20.16
C ASN A 234 2.65 14.59 -18.78
N GLY A 235 1.74 15.51 -18.55
CA GLY A 235 1.04 15.64 -17.27
C GLY A 235 0.56 17.06 -17.02
N TYR A 236 0.12 17.30 -15.81
CA TYR A 236 -0.24 18.60 -15.29
C TYR A 236 0.57 18.94 -14.05
N GLY A 237 0.88 20.20 -13.86
CA GLY A 237 1.59 20.70 -12.71
C GLY A 237 0.80 21.73 -11.95
N LEU A 238 1.28 21.98 -10.74
CA LEU A 238 0.77 22.97 -9.80
C LEU A 238 1.88 23.94 -9.39
N ASP A 239 1.52 25.21 -9.28
CA ASP A 239 2.42 26.23 -8.76
C ASP A 239 2.33 26.27 -7.23
N PHE A 240 3.44 25.95 -6.58
CA PHE A 240 3.62 26.03 -5.15
C PHE A 240 4.52 27.23 -4.77
N LYS A 241 4.40 27.68 -3.54
CA LYS A 241 5.38 28.55 -2.92
C LYS A 241 5.89 27.90 -1.64
N ILE A 242 7.11 27.32 -1.71
CA ILE A 242 7.73 26.58 -0.63
C ILE A 242 8.80 27.45 0.02
N ASN A 243 8.68 27.73 1.33
CA ASN A 243 9.55 28.64 2.07
C ASN A 243 9.75 29.99 1.37
N GLY A 244 8.68 30.49 0.72
CA GLY A 244 8.72 31.76 -0.02
C GLY A 244 9.22 31.67 -1.46
N ARG A 245 9.68 30.51 -1.93
CA ARG A 245 10.15 30.31 -3.31
C ARG A 245 9.08 29.65 -4.17
N GLN A 246 9.00 30.10 -5.42
CA GLN A 246 8.12 29.52 -6.42
C GLN A 246 8.69 28.17 -6.86
N SER A 247 7.87 27.12 -6.79
CA SER A 247 8.21 25.74 -7.15
C SER A 247 7.11 25.16 -8.04
N ARG A 248 7.48 24.46 -9.10
CA ARG A 248 6.56 23.81 -10.03
C ARG A 248 6.59 22.31 -9.83
N LEU A 249 5.52 21.75 -9.27
CA LEU A 249 5.41 20.34 -8.96
C LEU A 249 4.44 19.66 -9.94
N LEU A 250 4.85 18.50 -10.47
CA LEU A 250 4.00 17.66 -11.30
C LEU A 250 2.97 16.95 -10.41
N LEU A 251 1.70 16.99 -10.79
CA LEU A 251 0.62 16.25 -10.11
C LEU A 251 0.70 14.77 -10.48
N ASP A 252 0.82 13.92 -9.48
CA ASP A 252 1.07 12.50 -9.62
C ASP A 252 0.26 11.70 -8.58
N THR A 253 -0.85 11.08 -8.97
CA THR A 253 -1.69 10.29 -8.05
C THR A 253 -1.05 8.96 -7.63
N GLY A 254 -0.01 8.52 -8.32
CA GLY A 254 0.82 7.36 -7.95
C GLY A 254 1.92 7.70 -6.94
N SER A 255 2.13 8.99 -6.64
CA SER A 255 3.12 9.47 -5.67
C SER A 255 2.47 9.87 -4.34
N SER A 256 3.26 10.00 -3.27
CA SER A 256 2.77 10.37 -1.92
C SER A 256 3.36 11.68 -1.43
N GLY A 257 2.50 12.59 -0.99
CA GLY A 257 2.88 13.87 -0.41
C GLY A 257 3.67 14.74 -1.39
N ILE A 258 4.70 15.43 -0.91
CA ILE A 258 5.58 16.27 -1.76
C ILE A 258 6.95 15.63 -1.85
N LEU A 259 7.43 15.40 -3.08
CA LEU A 259 8.78 14.95 -3.40
C LEU A 259 9.50 16.07 -4.17
N LEU A 260 10.55 16.64 -3.58
CA LEU A 260 11.37 17.67 -4.20
C LEU A 260 12.62 17.09 -4.85
N THR A 261 13.10 17.74 -5.91
CA THR A 261 14.45 17.48 -6.40
C THR A 261 15.47 18.04 -5.40
N PRO A 262 16.74 17.54 -5.39
CA PRO A 262 17.78 18.04 -4.51
C PRO A 262 18.00 19.55 -4.70
N ASP A 263 18.04 20.00 -5.96
CA ASP A 263 18.24 21.41 -6.32
C ASP A 263 17.13 22.32 -5.77
N GLU A 264 15.88 21.83 -5.80
CA GLU A 264 14.75 22.63 -5.27
C GLU A 264 14.74 22.65 -3.76
N ALA A 265 15.04 21.54 -3.09
CA ALA A 265 15.16 21.50 -1.64
C ALA A 265 16.24 22.47 -1.14
N GLU A 266 17.42 22.48 -1.80
CA GLU A 266 18.50 23.43 -1.49
C GLU A 266 18.05 24.88 -1.70
N ARG A 267 17.42 25.18 -2.85
CA ARG A 267 16.90 26.53 -3.15
C ARG A 267 15.83 26.99 -2.16
N ALA A 268 15.00 26.08 -1.68
CA ALA A 268 13.97 26.36 -0.66
C ALA A 268 14.54 26.37 0.78
N GLY A 269 15.84 26.12 0.95
CA GLY A 269 16.49 26.10 2.26
C GLY A 269 16.02 24.95 3.16
N ILE A 270 15.65 23.82 2.57
CA ILE A 270 15.20 22.63 3.29
C ILE A 270 16.39 21.72 3.51
N LEU A 271 16.69 21.45 4.78
CA LEU A 271 17.78 20.56 5.16
C LEU A 271 17.24 19.14 5.42
N PRO A 272 17.95 18.10 4.97
CA PRO A 272 17.63 16.72 5.34
C PRO A 272 17.72 16.50 6.84
N THR A 273 16.68 15.95 7.44
CA THR A 273 16.60 15.60 8.88
C THR A 273 16.52 14.09 9.10
N GLY A 274 16.22 13.32 8.06
CA GLY A 274 16.14 11.86 8.09
C GLY A 274 16.44 11.25 6.73
N GLN A 275 16.66 9.95 6.71
CA GLN A 275 16.90 9.16 5.51
C GLN A 275 15.88 8.02 5.42
N SER A 276 15.43 7.71 4.22
CA SER A 276 14.51 6.63 3.90
C SER A 276 14.85 6.08 2.51
N LYS A 277 14.04 5.16 2.02
CA LYS A 277 14.14 4.63 0.67
C LYS A 277 12.79 4.69 -0.02
N ILE A 278 12.78 4.75 -1.33
CA ILE A 278 11.59 4.72 -2.17
C ILE A 278 11.74 3.68 -3.26
N THR A 279 10.69 2.89 -3.42
CA THR A 279 10.50 2.00 -4.56
C THR A 279 9.73 2.73 -5.65
N GLY A 280 9.95 2.37 -6.88
CA GLY A 280 9.25 2.92 -8.04
C GLY A 280 9.53 2.08 -9.29
N ILE A 281 8.93 2.45 -10.41
CA ILE A 281 9.15 1.78 -11.69
C ILE A 281 10.60 1.89 -12.12
N GLY A 282 11.19 0.77 -12.55
CA GLY A 282 12.55 0.65 -13.07
C GLY A 282 13.37 -0.46 -12.39
N ASP A 283 14.44 -0.89 -13.05
CA ASP A 283 15.22 -2.09 -12.65
C ASP A 283 16.34 -1.80 -11.65
N LYS A 284 16.58 -0.53 -11.29
CA LYS A 284 17.70 -0.17 -10.40
C LYS A 284 17.47 -0.47 -8.90
N GLY A 285 16.30 -0.98 -8.55
CA GLY A 285 15.93 -1.25 -7.15
C GLY A 285 15.51 0.02 -6.41
N GLU A 286 15.64 0.02 -5.08
CA GLU A 286 15.31 1.17 -4.23
C GLU A 286 16.25 2.35 -4.48
N THR A 287 15.72 3.55 -4.33
CA THR A 287 16.48 4.82 -4.39
C THR A 287 16.46 5.48 -3.01
N ASP A 288 17.59 6.02 -2.59
CA ASP A 288 17.68 6.78 -1.36
C ASP A 288 16.80 8.03 -1.42
N LEU A 289 16.14 8.28 -0.32
CA LEU A 289 15.23 9.38 -0.10
C LEU A 289 15.62 10.09 1.20
N TYR A 290 15.55 11.40 1.23
CA TYR A 290 15.73 12.17 2.45
C TYR A 290 14.41 12.81 2.86
N ILE A 291 14.24 13.02 4.16
CA ILE A 291 13.09 13.72 4.72
C ILE A 291 13.58 15.07 5.25
N GLY A 292 12.88 16.13 4.92
CA GLY A 292 13.09 17.45 5.45
C GLY A 292 11.75 18.10 5.81
N HIS A 293 11.78 19.32 6.36
CA HIS A 293 10.57 20.05 6.73
C HIS A 293 10.54 21.42 6.04
N ALA A 294 9.42 21.73 5.42
CA ALA A 294 9.14 23.05 4.87
C ALA A 294 8.38 23.88 5.92
N ASN A 295 8.94 25.03 6.29
CA ASN A 295 8.30 25.93 7.25
C ASN A 295 6.98 26.52 6.75
N SER A 296 6.86 26.72 5.42
CA SER A 296 5.64 27.23 4.79
C SER A 296 5.48 26.65 3.40
N ILE A 297 4.28 26.15 3.12
CA ILE A 297 3.87 25.68 1.79
C ILE A 297 2.57 26.39 1.43
N LYS A 298 2.56 27.09 0.29
CA LYS A 298 1.35 27.73 -0.24
C LYS A 298 1.00 27.17 -1.61
N VAL A 299 -0.27 26.88 -1.82
CA VAL A 299 -0.82 26.44 -3.11
C VAL A 299 -2.25 26.99 -3.26
N GLY A 300 -2.48 27.76 -4.31
CA GLY A 300 -3.72 28.51 -4.43
C GLY A 300 -3.97 29.41 -3.21
N THR A 301 -5.11 29.21 -2.55
CA THR A 301 -5.50 29.91 -1.32
C THR A 301 -5.08 29.18 -0.04
N LEU A 302 -4.52 27.99 -0.14
CA LEU A 302 -4.13 27.19 1.02
C LEU A 302 -2.72 27.53 1.48
N GLU A 303 -2.55 27.56 2.79
CA GLU A 303 -1.25 27.71 3.45
C GLU A 303 -1.07 26.65 4.53
N PHE A 304 0.03 25.92 4.42
CA PHE A 304 0.45 24.91 5.38
C PHE A 304 1.76 25.34 6.04
N LYS A 305 1.96 24.95 7.30
CA LYS A 305 3.20 25.17 8.04
C LYS A 305 3.78 23.86 8.54
N ASN A 306 5.10 23.84 8.67
CA ASN A 306 5.86 22.73 9.28
C ASN A 306 5.61 21.37 8.63
N CYS A 307 5.41 21.32 7.31
CA CYS A 307 5.10 20.08 6.64
C CYS A 307 6.33 19.28 6.26
N PRO A 308 6.31 17.94 6.48
CA PRO A 308 7.35 17.08 5.98
C PRO A 308 7.33 17.05 4.45
N VAL A 309 8.51 17.04 3.87
CA VAL A 309 8.72 16.89 2.43
C VAL A 309 9.79 15.83 2.19
N LYS A 310 9.62 15.06 1.15
CA LYS A 310 10.60 14.08 0.68
C LYS A 310 11.56 14.77 -0.28
N ILE A 311 12.83 14.37 -0.26
CA ILE A 311 13.88 14.90 -1.14
C ILE A 311 14.52 13.70 -1.82
N SER A 312 14.45 13.63 -3.14
CA SER A 312 15.09 12.54 -3.89
C SER A 312 16.62 12.67 -3.86
N ALA A 313 17.33 11.54 -3.78
CA ALA A 313 18.80 11.54 -3.82
C ALA A 313 19.36 11.99 -5.18
N LYS A 314 18.56 11.91 -6.24
CA LYS A 314 18.92 12.28 -7.61
C LYS A 314 17.75 13.04 -8.23
N ARG A 315 18.03 13.82 -9.26
CA ARG A 315 16.97 14.47 -10.03
C ARG A 315 16.06 13.41 -10.66
N ALA A 316 14.85 13.27 -10.11
CA ALA A 316 13.86 12.27 -10.50
C ALA A 316 12.93 12.76 -11.63
N THR A 317 12.87 14.07 -11.84
CA THR A 317 12.00 14.74 -12.81
C THR A 317 12.68 15.97 -13.40
N ASP A 318 12.22 16.42 -14.57
CA ASP A 318 12.67 17.68 -15.19
C ASP A 318 12.06 18.93 -14.53
N HIS A 319 11.12 18.73 -13.59
CA HIS A 319 10.47 19.79 -12.79
C HIS A 319 11.12 19.91 -11.41
N ASP A 320 10.63 20.81 -10.58
CA ASP A 320 11.13 21.03 -9.22
C ASP A 320 10.77 19.87 -8.27
N GLY A 321 9.80 19.03 -8.66
CA GLY A 321 9.38 17.86 -7.91
C GLY A 321 8.03 17.30 -8.35
N LEU A 322 7.47 16.43 -7.50
CA LEU A 322 6.16 15.81 -7.64
C LEU A 322 5.28 16.18 -6.45
N VAL A 323 3.97 16.18 -6.64
CA VAL A 323 2.98 16.25 -5.57
C VAL A 323 1.93 15.15 -5.76
N GLY A 324 1.79 14.30 -4.77
CA GLY A 324 0.70 13.32 -4.67
C GLY A 324 -0.65 14.01 -4.45
N ALA A 325 -1.70 13.48 -5.05
CA ALA A 325 -3.03 14.00 -4.76
C ALA A 325 -3.47 13.73 -3.30
N ASP A 326 -2.84 12.77 -2.62
CA ASP A 326 -2.98 12.47 -1.20
C ASP A 326 -2.54 13.63 -0.28
N PHE A 327 -1.72 14.55 -0.76
CA PHE A 327 -1.40 15.80 -0.03
C PHE A 327 -2.66 16.61 0.32
N PHE A 328 -3.71 16.43 -0.46
CA PHE A 328 -5.02 17.08 -0.29
C PHE A 328 -6.09 16.12 0.29
N GLU A 329 -5.74 14.98 0.86
CA GLU A 329 -6.68 13.93 1.30
C GLU A 329 -7.73 14.38 2.35
N ARG A 330 -7.49 15.52 3.00
CA ARG A 330 -8.47 16.16 3.92
C ARG A 330 -9.67 16.78 3.19
N TYR A 331 -9.61 16.82 1.86
CA TYR A 331 -10.64 17.40 0.99
C TYR A 331 -11.20 16.34 0.04
N LEU A 332 -12.40 16.59 -0.45
CA LEU A 332 -12.87 15.96 -1.67
C LEU A 332 -12.08 16.56 -2.84
N VAL A 333 -11.21 15.76 -3.45
CA VAL A 333 -10.24 16.20 -4.46
C VAL A 333 -10.85 16.00 -5.83
N THR A 334 -11.09 17.07 -6.60
CA THR A 334 -11.55 16.99 -7.99
C THR A 334 -10.47 17.50 -8.93
N ILE A 335 -9.93 16.60 -9.74
CA ILE A 335 -8.97 16.90 -10.81
C ILE A 335 -9.77 17.03 -12.11
N ASP A 336 -10.02 18.24 -12.56
CA ASP A 336 -10.75 18.55 -13.79
C ASP A 336 -9.74 18.83 -14.90
N PHE A 337 -9.25 17.77 -15.55
CA PHE A 337 -8.27 17.91 -16.62
C PHE A 337 -8.77 18.70 -17.83
N PRO A 338 -10.01 18.48 -18.35
CA PRO A 338 -10.55 19.28 -19.43
C PRO A 338 -10.77 20.75 -19.07
N GLY A 339 -10.81 21.08 -17.79
CA GLY A 339 -10.97 22.44 -17.28
C GLY A 339 -9.70 23.08 -16.75
N ASP A 340 -8.57 22.38 -16.80
CA ASP A 340 -7.28 22.82 -16.26
C ASP A 340 -7.37 23.25 -14.78
N GLU A 341 -8.11 22.50 -13.94
CA GLU A 341 -8.40 22.88 -12.57
C GLU A 341 -8.29 21.72 -11.59
N LEU A 342 -7.67 21.98 -10.44
CA LEU A 342 -7.81 21.19 -9.23
C LEU A 342 -8.79 21.91 -8.30
N ARG A 343 -9.90 21.26 -7.96
CA ARG A 343 -10.89 21.76 -7.02
C ARG A 343 -10.86 20.94 -5.74
N LEU A 344 -10.82 21.62 -4.62
CA LEU A 344 -10.84 21.01 -3.29
C LEU A 344 -12.14 21.44 -2.60
N GLY A 345 -12.92 20.49 -2.16
CA GLY A 345 -14.19 20.70 -1.48
C GLY A 345 -14.24 19.98 -0.12
N PRO A 346 -15.28 20.24 0.69
CA PRO A 346 -15.47 19.51 1.93
C PRO A 346 -15.81 18.06 1.63
N LEU A 347 -15.29 17.14 2.45
CA LEU A 347 -15.74 15.76 2.47
C LEU A 347 -17.20 15.69 2.96
N PRO A 348 -17.99 14.71 2.51
CA PRO A 348 -19.32 14.47 3.04
C PRO A 348 -19.30 14.28 4.56
N LYS A 349 -20.32 14.80 5.23
CA LYS A 349 -20.45 14.57 6.66
C LYS A 349 -21.00 13.19 6.92
N TYR A 350 -20.41 12.48 7.89
CA TYR A 350 -21.00 11.25 8.37
C TYR A 350 -22.39 11.48 8.95
N PRO A 351 -23.32 10.52 8.81
CA PRO A 351 -24.58 10.59 9.51
C PRO A 351 -24.35 10.62 11.03
N PRO A 352 -25.22 11.29 11.80
CA PRO A 352 -25.11 11.28 13.25
C PRO A 352 -25.18 9.82 13.75
N LYS A 353 -24.29 9.47 14.69
CA LYS A 353 -24.33 8.14 15.32
C LYS A 353 -25.73 7.94 15.96
N PRO A 354 -26.33 6.74 15.79
CA PRO A 354 -27.50 6.39 16.57
C PRO A 354 -27.21 6.60 18.06
N PRO A 355 -28.16 7.07 18.88
CA PRO A 355 -27.96 7.12 20.32
C PRO A 355 -27.55 5.73 20.80
N GLU A 356 -26.44 5.66 21.54
CA GLU A 356 -26.00 4.40 22.17
C GLU A 356 -27.14 3.94 23.06
N ASP A 357 -27.59 2.69 22.87
CA ASP A 357 -28.55 2.07 23.82
C ASP A 357 -27.93 2.16 25.22
N PRO A 358 -28.69 2.55 26.24
CA PRO A 358 -28.18 2.62 27.59
C PRO A 358 -27.56 1.26 27.95
N PRO A 359 -26.34 1.24 28.56
CA PRO A 359 -25.65 0.01 28.86
C PRO A 359 -26.59 -0.92 29.59
N ALA A 360 -26.82 -2.12 29.05
CA ALA A 360 -27.55 -3.18 29.76
C ALA A 360 -26.83 -3.33 31.11
N GLU A 361 -27.62 -3.27 32.21
CA GLU A 361 -27.11 -3.37 33.59
C GLU A 361 -26.30 -4.65 33.72
N THR A 362 -25.00 -4.56 33.49
CA THR A 362 -24.00 -5.61 33.78
C THR A 362 -23.37 -5.31 35.13
N ASN A 363 -23.43 -6.30 36.00
CA ASN A 363 -22.92 -6.30 37.35
C ASN A 363 -21.53 -5.63 37.48
N ALA A 364 -21.43 -4.76 38.48
CA ALA A 364 -20.28 -4.04 38.93
C ALA A 364 -19.04 -4.94 39.05
N GLY A 365 -17.94 -4.56 38.38
CA GLY A 365 -16.65 -5.13 38.71
C GLY A 365 -15.49 -4.99 37.72
N GLN A 366 -15.59 -4.18 36.67
CA GLN A 366 -14.39 -3.82 35.89
C GLN A 366 -14.47 -2.38 35.39
N THR A 367 -13.76 -1.50 36.06
CA THR A 367 -13.55 -0.13 35.63
C THR A 367 -12.53 -0.14 34.49
N SER A 368 -13.03 0.01 33.27
CA SER A 368 -12.20 0.45 32.14
C SER A 368 -11.74 1.89 32.39
N PRO A 369 -10.48 2.24 32.18
CA PRO A 369 -10.03 3.61 32.36
C PRO A 369 -10.70 4.50 31.30
N ALA A 370 -11.29 5.58 31.78
CA ALA A 370 -11.95 6.61 30.98
C ALA A 370 -11.00 7.14 29.90
N ALA A 371 -11.50 7.12 28.68
CA ALA A 371 -10.89 7.80 27.55
C ALA A 371 -11.19 9.30 27.64
N ASP A 372 -10.29 10.06 28.24
CA ASP A 372 -10.27 11.51 28.16
C ASP A 372 -8.87 11.98 27.80
N THR A 373 -8.57 11.90 26.52
CA THR A 373 -7.63 12.80 25.84
C THR A 373 -8.11 12.92 24.39
N PRO A 374 -8.14 14.11 23.77
CA PRO A 374 -8.35 14.23 22.34
C PRO A 374 -7.11 13.63 21.66
N ASP A 375 -7.20 12.37 21.32
CA ASP A 375 -6.22 11.66 20.54
C ASP A 375 -6.39 12.12 19.08
N ASP A 376 -5.29 12.55 18.49
CA ASP A 376 -5.14 12.94 17.09
C ASP A 376 -5.29 11.74 16.11
N SER A 377 -5.63 10.57 16.62
CA SER A 377 -6.16 9.44 15.87
C SER A 377 -7.62 9.75 15.53
N GLY A 378 -7.81 10.44 14.41
CA GLY A 378 -9.14 10.81 13.92
C GLY A 378 -10.12 9.63 14.02
N ASN A 379 -11.36 9.92 14.38
CA ASN A 379 -12.48 8.98 14.48
C ASN A 379 -12.33 7.86 13.45
N PHE A 380 -11.99 6.65 13.93
CA PHE A 380 -11.95 5.46 13.11
C PHE A 380 -13.39 5.07 12.77
N GLU A 381 -13.93 5.69 11.74
CA GLU A 381 -15.23 5.31 11.21
C GLU A 381 -15.02 4.42 9.98
N ASP A 382 -15.99 3.58 9.70
CA ASP A 382 -15.98 2.78 8.50
C ASP A 382 -16.31 3.66 7.29
N SER A 383 -15.94 3.21 6.08
CA SER A 383 -16.23 3.93 4.84
C SER A 383 -17.71 4.27 4.72
N TYR A 384 -17.98 5.49 4.30
CA TYR A 384 -19.34 6.01 4.13
C TYR A 384 -19.57 6.43 2.68
N VAL A 385 -20.65 5.93 2.10
CA VAL A 385 -21.09 6.34 0.77
C VAL A 385 -22.26 7.32 0.95
N ALA A 386 -22.00 8.61 0.77
CA ALA A 386 -23.03 9.64 0.78
C ALA A 386 -24.01 9.44 -0.38
N ASP A 387 -25.26 9.92 -0.24
CA ASP A 387 -26.29 9.74 -1.25
C ASP A 387 -25.88 10.27 -2.63
N GLU A 388 -25.16 11.37 -2.65
CA GLU A 388 -24.59 12.01 -3.86
C GLU A 388 -23.39 11.24 -4.46
N MET A 389 -22.85 10.27 -3.74
CA MET A 389 -21.70 9.45 -4.17
C MET A 389 -22.05 8.00 -4.50
N ARG A 390 -23.34 7.66 -4.63
CA ARG A 390 -23.78 6.28 -4.92
C ARG A 390 -23.23 5.72 -6.23
N ASP A 391 -22.94 6.61 -7.19
CA ASP A 391 -22.38 6.25 -8.50
C ASP A 391 -20.84 6.25 -8.52
N TYR A 392 -20.18 6.52 -7.38
CA TYR A 392 -18.73 6.47 -7.29
C TYR A 392 -18.25 5.01 -7.30
N THR A 393 -17.09 4.81 -7.88
CA THR A 393 -16.41 3.51 -7.87
C THR A 393 -15.68 3.34 -6.54
N SER A 394 -15.96 2.26 -5.82
CA SER A 394 -15.16 1.86 -4.67
C SER A 394 -13.79 1.40 -5.12
N VAL A 395 -12.74 1.95 -4.50
CA VAL A 395 -11.35 1.61 -4.78
C VAL A 395 -10.68 1.07 -3.52
N PHE A 396 -9.62 0.29 -3.70
CA PHE A 396 -8.83 -0.20 -2.59
C PHE A 396 -7.65 0.72 -2.34
N ARG A 397 -7.45 1.10 -1.07
CA ARG A 397 -6.39 1.99 -0.65
C ARG A 397 -5.24 1.20 0.01
N PHE A 398 -4.03 1.32 -0.55
CA PHE A 398 -2.80 0.75 0.01
C PHE A 398 -1.80 1.90 0.24
N GLY A 399 -1.80 2.43 1.48
CA GLY A 399 -1.07 3.66 1.78
C GLY A 399 -1.64 4.85 0.99
N HIS A 400 -0.83 5.44 0.11
CA HIS A 400 -1.24 6.50 -0.83
C HIS A 400 -1.84 5.97 -2.13
N MET A 401 -1.55 4.72 -2.47
CA MET A 401 -1.98 4.11 -3.73
C MET A 401 -3.48 3.83 -3.73
N LEU A 402 -4.16 4.26 -4.79
CA LEU A 402 -5.56 3.95 -5.05
C LEU A 402 -5.62 2.89 -6.16
N LEU A 403 -6.09 1.70 -5.81
CA LEU A 403 -6.23 0.59 -6.74
C LEU A 403 -7.67 0.45 -7.20
N VAL A 404 -7.88 0.68 -8.49
CA VAL A 404 -9.18 0.68 -9.15
C VAL A 404 -9.49 -0.72 -9.67
N PRO A 405 -10.62 -1.34 -9.26
CA PRO A 405 -11.09 -2.57 -9.88
C PRO A 405 -11.30 -2.37 -11.39
N THR A 406 -10.56 -3.10 -12.19
CA THR A 406 -10.49 -2.95 -13.65
C THR A 406 -10.64 -4.30 -14.33
N VAL A 407 -11.53 -4.38 -15.31
CA VAL A 407 -11.81 -5.60 -16.07
C VAL A 407 -11.09 -5.57 -17.41
N LEU A 408 -10.35 -6.64 -17.71
CA LEU A 408 -9.67 -6.86 -18.98
C LEU A 408 -10.41 -7.88 -19.83
N ASN A 409 -10.84 -7.51 -21.05
CA ASN A 409 -11.51 -8.40 -22.01
C ASN A 409 -12.65 -9.24 -21.39
N ASP A 410 -13.46 -8.60 -20.54
CA ASP A 410 -14.58 -9.22 -19.81
C ASP A 410 -14.18 -10.40 -18.87
N ALA A 411 -12.90 -10.48 -18.48
CA ALA A 411 -12.39 -11.43 -17.47
C ALA A 411 -12.68 -10.95 -16.02
N PHE A 412 -12.16 -11.67 -15.03
CA PHE A 412 -12.31 -11.24 -13.65
C PHE A 412 -11.60 -9.91 -13.38
N PRO A 413 -12.15 -9.04 -12.51
CA PRO A 413 -11.52 -7.78 -12.16
C PRO A 413 -10.10 -7.96 -11.60
N LYS A 414 -9.22 -7.08 -12.04
CA LYS A 414 -7.84 -6.93 -11.60
C LYS A 414 -7.68 -5.56 -10.93
N LEU A 415 -6.63 -5.35 -10.16
CA LEU A 415 -6.35 -4.07 -9.52
C LEU A 415 -5.38 -3.25 -10.36
N PHE A 416 -5.80 -2.04 -10.73
CA PHE A 416 -4.99 -1.09 -11.48
C PHE A 416 -4.72 0.15 -10.64
N LEU A 417 -3.46 0.59 -10.58
CA LEU A 417 -3.08 1.83 -9.92
C LEU A 417 -3.66 3.04 -10.69
N LEU A 418 -4.30 3.94 -9.99
CA LEU A 418 -4.68 5.25 -10.52
C LEU A 418 -3.45 6.16 -10.54
N ASP A 419 -2.83 6.34 -11.70
CA ASP A 419 -1.52 6.98 -11.81
C ASP A 419 -1.46 8.06 -12.90
N THR A 420 -1.62 9.32 -12.50
CA THR A 420 -1.48 10.47 -13.41
C THR A 420 -0.03 10.81 -13.74
N GLY A 421 0.93 10.24 -13.02
CA GLY A 421 2.37 10.31 -13.31
C GLY A 421 2.79 9.32 -14.39
N ALA A 422 2.06 8.22 -14.56
CA ALA A 422 2.28 7.26 -15.64
C ALA A 422 1.82 7.86 -16.98
N LYS A 423 2.70 7.91 -17.96
CA LYS A 423 2.41 8.54 -19.26
C LYS A 423 1.25 7.88 -20.01
N ARG A 424 1.16 6.55 -19.95
CA ARG A 424 0.15 5.72 -20.64
C ARG A 424 -0.41 4.70 -19.67
N THR A 425 -1.53 4.09 -20.03
CA THR A 425 -2.01 2.90 -19.36
C THR A 425 -1.10 1.73 -19.67
N TYR A 426 -0.71 0.98 -18.63
CA TYR A 426 0.15 -0.19 -18.68
C TYR A 426 -0.57 -1.40 -18.10
N ILE A 427 -0.18 -2.60 -18.55
CA ILE A 427 -0.71 -3.87 -18.04
C ILE A 427 0.50 -4.75 -17.68
N SER A 428 0.43 -5.51 -16.58
CA SER A 428 1.46 -6.51 -16.29
C SER A 428 1.43 -7.63 -17.33
N PRO A 429 2.59 -8.22 -17.68
CA PRO A 429 2.64 -9.32 -18.64
C PRO A 429 1.78 -10.52 -18.22
N GLU A 430 1.69 -10.78 -16.92
CA GLU A 430 0.90 -11.85 -16.33
C GLU A 430 -0.59 -11.64 -16.61
N ALA A 431 -1.12 -10.47 -16.24
CA ALA A 431 -2.53 -10.12 -16.47
C ALA A 431 -2.86 -10.06 -17.97
N ALA A 432 -1.94 -9.57 -18.80
CA ALA A 432 -2.12 -9.52 -20.24
C ALA A 432 -2.21 -10.92 -20.88
N ARG A 433 -1.36 -11.87 -20.48
CA ARG A 433 -1.34 -13.25 -21.01
C ARG A 433 -2.62 -14.04 -20.71
N GLU A 434 -3.33 -13.67 -19.65
CA GLU A 434 -4.63 -14.30 -19.32
C GLU A 434 -5.72 -13.98 -20.38
N VAL A 435 -5.60 -12.85 -21.09
CA VAL A 435 -6.69 -12.31 -21.89
C VAL A 435 -6.33 -12.04 -23.36
N THR A 436 -5.03 -11.97 -23.70
CA THR A 436 -4.56 -11.66 -25.05
C THR A 436 -3.14 -12.19 -25.31
N ARG A 437 -2.68 -12.05 -26.54
CA ARG A 437 -1.30 -12.39 -26.90
C ARG A 437 -0.35 -11.29 -26.40
N VAL A 438 0.80 -11.72 -25.89
CA VAL A 438 1.88 -10.85 -25.45
C VAL A 438 3.17 -11.22 -26.18
N TYR A 439 3.85 -10.24 -26.72
CA TYR A 439 5.11 -10.39 -27.45
C TYR A 439 6.14 -9.36 -26.99
N ASP A 440 7.42 -9.67 -27.19
CA ASP A 440 8.52 -8.81 -26.81
C ASP A 440 8.52 -7.50 -27.61
N ASP A 441 8.87 -6.40 -26.98
CA ASP A 441 8.99 -5.08 -27.61
C ASP A 441 10.33 -4.42 -27.23
N PRO A 442 11.43 -4.82 -27.91
CA PRO A 442 12.77 -4.30 -27.60
C PRO A 442 12.95 -2.82 -27.99
N ASP A 443 12.07 -2.27 -28.83
CA ASP A 443 12.18 -0.90 -29.31
C ASP A 443 11.53 0.11 -28.37
N THR A 444 10.61 -0.33 -27.52
CA THR A 444 9.96 0.55 -26.53
C THR A 444 10.78 0.66 -25.27
N THR A 445 11.00 1.89 -24.82
CA THR A 445 11.64 2.16 -23.52
C THR A 445 10.62 2.69 -22.54
N VAL A 446 10.52 2.03 -21.37
CA VAL A 446 9.82 2.53 -20.20
C VAL A 446 10.84 3.03 -19.20
N GLN A 447 10.65 4.24 -18.69
CA GLN A 447 11.52 4.83 -17.69
C GLN A 447 10.65 5.37 -16.55
N GLY A 448 10.96 4.95 -15.33
CA GLY A 448 10.35 5.46 -14.11
C GLY A 448 11.38 6.01 -13.15
N LEU A 449 10.98 6.22 -11.90
CA LEU A 449 11.79 6.80 -10.83
C LEU A 449 13.09 6.00 -10.59
N ASN A 450 13.02 4.67 -10.69
CA ASN A 450 14.15 3.77 -10.46
C ASN A 450 14.83 3.32 -11.75
N GLY A 451 14.77 4.14 -12.80
CA GLY A 451 15.51 3.96 -14.05
C GLY A 451 14.69 3.29 -15.15
N LYS A 452 15.40 2.68 -16.09
CA LYS A 452 14.77 2.02 -17.24
C LYS A 452 14.32 0.61 -16.87
N VAL A 453 13.20 0.20 -17.45
CA VAL A 453 12.73 -1.18 -17.46
C VAL A 453 13.43 -1.91 -18.61
N LYS A 454 14.00 -3.09 -18.34
CA LYS A 454 14.77 -3.87 -19.32
C LYS A 454 13.88 -4.66 -20.27
N ASN A 455 12.85 -5.30 -19.71
CA ASN A 455 11.97 -6.20 -20.46
C ASN A 455 10.62 -5.51 -20.66
N VAL A 456 10.37 -5.07 -21.87
CA VAL A 456 9.12 -4.45 -22.28
C VAL A 456 8.44 -5.36 -23.29
N PHE A 457 7.14 -5.49 -23.14
CA PHE A 457 6.28 -6.32 -23.98
C PHE A 457 5.13 -5.48 -24.54
N ARG A 458 4.40 -6.04 -25.51
CA ARG A 458 3.14 -5.52 -26.00
C ARG A 458 2.04 -6.56 -25.87
N ALA A 459 0.91 -6.13 -25.34
CA ALA A 459 -0.34 -6.86 -25.37
C ALA A 459 -1.12 -6.45 -26.63
N ASP A 460 -1.53 -7.40 -27.44
CA ASP A 460 -2.12 -7.18 -28.78
C ASP A 460 -3.40 -6.33 -28.68
N LYS A 461 -4.45 -6.89 -28.10
CA LYS A 461 -5.74 -6.24 -27.95
C LYS A 461 -6.23 -6.36 -26.52
N ALA A 462 -6.47 -5.25 -25.86
CA ALA A 462 -7.04 -5.25 -24.53
C ALA A 462 -8.15 -4.21 -24.41
N THR A 463 -9.34 -4.70 -24.07
CA THR A 463 -10.43 -3.84 -23.60
C THR A 463 -10.26 -3.64 -22.12
N ILE A 464 -10.15 -2.39 -21.68
CA ILE A 464 -9.96 -1.99 -20.29
C ILE A 464 -11.25 -1.32 -19.83
N SER A 465 -11.91 -1.90 -18.82
CA SER A 465 -13.15 -1.37 -18.24
C SER A 465 -12.94 -1.02 -16.78
N PHE A 466 -13.20 0.22 -16.39
CA PHE A 466 -13.10 0.73 -15.01
C PHE A 466 -14.18 1.78 -14.74
N GLY A 467 -14.74 1.78 -13.54
CA GLY A 467 -15.91 2.61 -13.27
C GLY A 467 -16.98 2.42 -14.36
N PRO A 468 -17.55 3.50 -14.90
CA PRO A 468 -18.55 3.42 -15.98
C PRO A 468 -17.94 3.32 -17.39
N TYR A 469 -16.61 3.25 -17.55
CA TYR A 469 -15.94 3.36 -18.84
C TYR A 469 -15.38 2.05 -19.34
N LYS A 470 -15.42 1.93 -20.67
CA LYS A 470 -14.81 0.82 -21.42
C LYS A 470 -14.02 1.39 -22.58
N GLN A 471 -12.73 1.06 -22.67
CA GLN A 471 -11.83 1.50 -23.72
C GLN A 471 -11.19 0.31 -24.42
N GLU A 472 -11.25 0.27 -25.75
CA GLU A 472 -10.49 -0.68 -26.55
C GLU A 472 -9.10 -0.11 -26.85
N ASN A 473 -8.09 -0.90 -26.56
CA ASN A 473 -6.70 -0.54 -26.77
C ASN A 473 -6.02 -1.58 -27.65
N GLN A 474 -5.10 -1.12 -28.51
CA GLN A 474 -4.21 -1.97 -29.29
C GLN A 474 -2.77 -1.69 -28.89
N ASP A 475 -1.93 -2.71 -28.96
CA ASP A 475 -0.50 -2.58 -28.68
C ASP A 475 -0.20 -1.96 -27.30
N VAL A 476 -0.91 -2.42 -26.26
CA VAL A 476 -0.74 -1.89 -24.90
C VAL A 476 0.63 -2.28 -24.38
N VAL A 477 1.39 -1.28 -23.94
CA VAL A 477 2.71 -1.51 -23.36
C VAL A 477 2.57 -2.29 -22.04
N SER A 478 3.40 -3.31 -21.89
CA SER A 478 3.37 -4.23 -20.77
C SER A 478 4.78 -4.43 -20.20
N PHE A 479 4.91 -4.43 -18.90
CA PHE A 479 6.17 -4.68 -18.19
C PHE A 479 5.91 -5.15 -16.76
N ASP A 480 6.94 -5.71 -16.12
CA ASP A 480 6.88 -6.27 -14.78
C ASP A 480 6.56 -5.20 -13.71
N LEU A 481 5.44 -5.37 -13.01
CA LEU A 481 4.95 -4.55 -11.90
C LEU A 481 5.15 -5.22 -10.54
N SER A 482 5.92 -6.31 -10.47
CA SER A 482 6.07 -7.12 -9.24
C SER A 482 6.64 -6.32 -8.07
N LYS A 483 7.54 -5.37 -8.31
CA LYS A 483 8.15 -4.54 -7.25
C LYS A 483 7.12 -3.65 -6.54
N ILE A 484 6.30 -2.92 -7.30
CA ILE A 484 5.24 -2.09 -6.71
C ILE A 484 4.13 -2.96 -6.08
N SER A 485 3.87 -4.14 -6.64
CA SER A 485 2.97 -5.15 -6.05
C SER A 485 3.49 -5.68 -4.71
N GLN A 486 4.79 -5.89 -4.57
CA GLN A 486 5.42 -6.29 -3.30
C GLN A 486 5.31 -5.18 -2.25
N GLU A 487 5.55 -3.93 -2.61
CA GLU A 487 5.39 -2.77 -1.74
C GLU A 487 3.94 -2.60 -1.28
N ALA A 488 2.98 -2.70 -2.20
CA ALA A 488 1.56 -2.66 -1.88
C ALA A 488 1.12 -3.86 -1.01
N GLY A 489 1.81 -4.99 -1.10
CA GLY A 489 1.41 -6.23 -0.46
C GLY A 489 0.25 -6.95 -1.17
N THR A 490 -0.07 -6.52 -2.39
CA THR A 490 -1.09 -7.12 -3.26
C THR A 490 -0.67 -6.96 -4.73
N GLU A 491 -1.21 -7.79 -5.63
CA GLU A 491 -0.91 -7.70 -7.06
C GLU A 491 -1.50 -6.41 -7.67
N ILE A 492 -0.64 -5.63 -8.31
CA ILE A 492 -1.00 -4.52 -9.17
C ILE A 492 -0.84 -5.02 -10.61
N SER A 493 -1.97 -5.21 -11.29
CA SER A 493 -2.02 -5.81 -12.62
C SER A 493 -1.89 -4.79 -13.75
N GLY A 494 -1.86 -3.49 -13.44
CA GLY A 494 -1.69 -2.42 -14.40
C GLY A 494 -1.76 -1.05 -13.76
N GLU A 495 -1.61 -0.03 -14.60
CA GLU A 495 -1.72 1.39 -14.25
C GLU A 495 -2.68 2.08 -15.22
N LEU A 496 -3.63 2.84 -14.68
CA LEU A 496 -4.45 3.77 -15.46
C LEU A 496 -3.68 5.07 -15.61
N GLY A 497 -3.14 5.30 -16.82
CA GLY A 497 -2.18 6.39 -17.03
C GLY A 497 -2.79 7.65 -17.62
N PHE A 498 -1.97 8.70 -17.66
CA PHE A 498 -2.33 10.08 -17.97
C PHE A 498 -3.07 10.26 -19.32
N VAL A 499 -2.63 9.59 -20.40
CA VAL A 499 -3.26 9.76 -21.75
C VAL A 499 -4.75 9.39 -21.71
N LEU A 500 -5.14 8.41 -20.89
CA LEU A 500 -6.53 8.05 -20.66
C LEU A 500 -7.20 9.04 -19.70
N LEU A 501 -6.55 9.27 -18.55
CA LEU A 501 -7.13 10.04 -17.44
C LEU A 501 -7.34 11.52 -17.77
N ARG A 502 -6.50 12.12 -18.63
CA ARG A 502 -6.61 13.55 -19.00
C ARG A 502 -7.91 13.94 -19.71
N MET A 503 -8.66 12.96 -20.20
CA MET A 503 -9.97 13.21 -20.82
C MET A 503 -11.10 13.28 -19.80
N LEU A 504 -10.80 13.00 -18.53
CA LEU A 504 -11.79 12.85 -17.47
C LEU A 504 -11.70 13.98 -16.44
N THR A 505 -12.80 14.22 -15.77
CA THR A 505 -12.83 14.85 -14.45
C THR A 505 -12.85 13.72 -13.43
N ILE A 506 -11.87 13.69 -12.53
CA ILE A 506 -11.70 12.64 -11.51
C ILE A 506 -11.96 13.26 -10.14
N THR A 507 -12.94 12.74 -9.41
CA THR A 507 -13.21 13.17 -8.03
C THR A 507 -12.85 12.05 -7.06
N ILE A 508 -11.99 12.33 -6.09
CA ILE A 508 -11.42 11.34 -5.16
C ILE A 508 -11.81 11.69 -3.73
N ASP A 509 -12.45 10.76 -3.05
CA ASP A 509 -12.57 10.74 -1.60
C ASP A 509 -11.58 9.71 -1.04
N TYR A 510 -10.42 10.22 -0.57
CA TYR A 510 -9.37 9.38 0.04
C TYR A 510 -9.80 8.80 1.38
N ARG A 511 -10.71 9.47 2.09
CA ARG A 511 -11.20 9.02 3.40
C ARG A 511 -11.99 7.73 3.28
N ASP A 512 -12.91 7.70 2.31
CA ASP A 512 -13.87 6.61 2.15
C ASP A 512 -13.52 5.63 1.00
N GLY A 513 -12.40 5.87 0.29
CA GLY A 513 -11.96 5.00 -0.80
C GLY A 513 -12.90 5.02 -2.00
N LEU A 514 -13.36 6.21 -2.40
CA LEU A 514 -14.31 6.40 -3.49
C LEU A 514 -13.71 7.27 -4.60
N VAL A 515 -13.93 6.87 -5.85
CA VAL A 515 -13.51 7.65 -7.01
C VAL A 515 -14.64 7.77 -8.02
N ASN A 516 -14.94 8.99 -8.44
CA ASN A 516 -15.82 9.24 -9.57
C ASN A 516 -15.00 9.59 -10.81
N PHE A 517 -15.32 8.96 -11.90
CA PHE A 517 -14.80 9.27 -13.22
C PHE A 517 -15.93 9.91 -14.05
N SER A 518 -15.73 11.10 -14.55
CA SER A 518 -16.72 11.80 -15.39
C SER A 518 -16.10 12.22 -16.72
N TYR A 519 -16.77 11.91 -17.82
CA TYR A 519 -16.37 12.26 -19.17
C TYR A 519 -17.41 13.18 -19.80
N ASP A 520 -16.97 14.32 -20.30
CA ASP A 520 -17.80 15.24 -21.07
C ASP A 520 -17.17 15.44 -22.47
N PRO A 521 -17.77 14.85 -23.52
CA PRO A 521 -17.22 14.93 -24.86
C PRO A 521 -17.18 16.37 -25.43
N THR A 522 -17.91 17.30 -24.84
CA THR A 522 -17.95 18.71 -25.30
C THR A 522 -16.76 19.53 -24.77
N ARG A 523 -16.01 18.99 -23.78
CA ARG A 523 -14.90 19.67 -23.09
C ARG A 523 -13.53 19.08 -23.43
N VAL A 524 -13.47 18.00 -24.18
CA VAL A 524 -12.19 17.37 -24.58
C VAL A 524 -11.62 18.11 -25.79
N HIS A 525 -10.44 18.68 -25.64
CA HIS A 525 -9.71 19.44 -26.66
C HIS A 525 -8.53 18.68 -27.23
#